data_f86d2a6db4b5cc5790dcaeb93dcda8d9
#
_entry.id   f86d2a6db4b5cc5790dcaeb93dcda8d9
#
_cell.length_a   1.000
_cell.length_b   1.000
_cell.length_c   1.000
_cell.angle_alpha   90.00
_cell.angle_beta   90.00
_cell.angle_gamma   90.00
#
_symmetry.space_group_name_H-M   'P 1'
#
loop_
_entity.id
_entity.type
_entity.pdbx_description
1 polymer ?
#
loop_
_entity_poly.entity_id
_entity_poly.type
_entity_poly.pdbx_seq_one_letter_code
_entity_poly.pdbx_strand_id
1 'polypeptide(L)'
;MPRWIVPLLIASTIIFILEYYAFQAVKTVTKNRIVRWVWLTIGILVYLNLLYVIFTTPSNSGQTSQFQMATGMMITILIPKIFILVVLLGEDIIRIFYKITSWLAHNPTQPIPGRRRFISQIALVLAAIPFTSFLYGIIQGRYNYKVLKYQLSFKDLPDAFDGFTITQISDIHSGSFTNKNKIQYGVDMINNQNSDLLLFTGDIVNNMA
;
A
#
# COMPACT_ATOMS: atom_id res chain seq x y z
N MET A 1 -21.74 -6.16 -24.49
CA MET A 1 -20.72 -5.34 -23.83
C MET A 1 -19.61 -6.27 -23.32
N PRO A 2 -18.32 -5.93 -23.46
CA PRO A 2 -17.25 -6.73 -22.89
C PRO A 2 -17.45 -6.88 -21.37
N ARG A 3 -17.24 -8.09 -20.84
CA ARG A 3 -17.50 -8.43 -19.42
C ARG A 3 -16.72 -7.58 -18.40
N TRP A 4 -15.65 -6.92 -18.81
CA TRP A 4 -14.79 -6.09 -17.95
C TRP A 4 -15.29 -4.63 -17.77
N ILE A 5 -16.21 -4.13 -18.63
CA ILE A 5 -16.69 -2.74 -18.57
C ILE A 5 -17.43 -2.46 -17.27
N VAL A 6 -18.34 -3.34 -16.86
CA VAL A 6 -19.14 -3.14 -15.64
C VAL A 6 -18.28 -3.10 -14.38
N PRO A 7 -17.37 -4.06 -14.13
CA PRO A 7 -16.44 -3.98 -13.00
C PRO A 7 -15.56 -2.72 -13.01
N LEU A 8 -15.08 -2.31 -14.19
CA LEU A 8 -14.27 -1.09 -14.30
C LEU A 8 -15.06 0.17 -13.95
N LEU A 9 -16.31 0.29 -14.41
CA LEU A 9 -17.17 1.42 -14.08
C LEU A 9 -17.47 1.47 -12.57
N ILE A 10 -17.75 0.33 -11.95
CA ILE A 10 -17.97 0.24 -10.50
C ILE A 10 -16.71 0.69 -9.74
N ALA A 11 -15.55 0.13 -10.10
CA ALA A 11 -14.27 0.50 -9.47
C ALA A 11 -13.97 2.01 -9.63
N SER A 12 -14.16 2.56 -10.84
CA SER A 12 -13.98 3.98 -11.13
C SER A 12 -14.90 4.85 -10.28
N THR A 13 -16.15 4.46 -10.13
CA THR A 13 -17.14 5.19 -9.31
C THR A 13 -16.73 5.19 -7.84
N ILE A 14 -16.28 4.04 -7.31
CA ILE A 14 -15.80 3.92 -5.93
C ILE A 14 -14.57 4.82 -5.72
N ILE A 15 -13.60 4.78 -6.63
CA ILE A 15 -12.40 5.62 -6.56
C ILE A 15 -12.76 7.10 -6.59
N PHE A 16 -13.70 7.51 -7.44
CA PHE A 16 -14.16 8.89 -7.51
C PHE A 16 -14.85 9.36 -6.22
N ILE A 17 -15.70 8.52 -5.62
CA ILE A 17 -16.35 8.81 -4.34
C ILE A 17 -15.30 8.95 -3.23
N LEU A 18 -14.32 8.04 -3.16
CA LEU A 18 -13.21 8.11 -2.21
C LEU A 18 -12.38 9.38 -2.39
N GLU A 19 -12.04 9.72 -3.63
CA GLU A 19 -11.31 10.96 -3.95
C GLU A 19 -12.07 12.21 -3.49
N TYR A 20 -13.34 12.29 -3.86
CA TYR A 20 -14.19 13.42 -3.48
C TYR A 20 -14.29 13.57 -1.97
N TYR A 21 -14.50 12.46 -1.25
CA TYR A 21 -14.66 12.50 0.21
C TYR A 21 -13.35 12.84 0.92
N ALA A 22 -12.22 12.23 0.49
CA ALA A 22 -10.91 12.55 1.03
C ALA A 22 -10.49 14.00 0.74
N PHE A 23 -10.85 14.54 -0.43
CA PHE A 23 -10.62 15.93 -0.77
C PHE A 23 -11.31 16.91 0.18
N GLN A 24 -12.45 16.54 0.78
CA GLN A 24 -13.11 17.38 1.78
C GLN A 24 -12.23 17.62 3.02
N ALA A 25 -11.42 16.64 3.43
CA ALA A 25 -10.45 16.82 4.52
C ALA A 25 -9.42 17.90 4.14
N VAL A 26 -8.82 17.76 2.96
CA VAL A 26 -7.82 18.72 2.46
C VAL A 26 -8.41 20.12 2.35
N LYS A 27 -9.61 20.24 1.78
CA LYS A 27 -10.32 21.51 1.63
C LYS A 27 -10.64 22.18 2.97
N THR A 28 -10.89 21.37 4.01
CA THR A 28 -11.20 21.87 5.35
C THR A 28 -9.94 22.35 6.08
N VAL A 29 -8.81 21.67 5.89
CA VAL A 29 -7.56 21.98 6.59
C VAL A 29 -6.82 23.15 5.95
N THR A 30 -6.75 23.22 4.61
CA THR A 30 -6.00 24.26 3.90
C THR A 30 -6.87 25.07 2.96
N LYS A 31 -6.62 26.40 2.94
CA LYS A 31 -7.20 27.33 1.97
C LYS A 31 -6.31 27.53 0.73
N ASN A 32 -5.07 27.00 0.77
CA ASN A 32 -4.12 27.14 -0.33
C ASN A 32 -4.62 26.40 -1.58
N ARG A 33 -4.86 27.13 -2.66
CA ARG A 33 -5.35 26.58 -3.93
C ARG A 33 -4.35 25.62 -4.58
N ILE A 34 -3.05 25.93 -4.46
CA ILE A 34 -1.98 25.08 -5.04
C ILE A 34 -2.02 23.70 -4.41
N VAL A 35 -2.06 23.60 -3.07
CA VAL A 35 -2.12 22.32 -2.35
C VAL A 35 -3.34 21.49 -2.78
N ARG A 36 -4.51 22.14 -2.94
CA ARG A 36 -5.74 21.48 -3.39
C ARG A 36 -5.62 20.95 -4.82
N TRP A 37 -5.06 21.75 -5.72
CA TRP A 37 -4.85 21.33 -7.11
C TRP A 37 -3.82 20.22 -7.21
N VAL A 38 -2.70 20.32 -6.49
CA VAL A 38 -1.66 19.26 -6.45
C VAL A 38 -2.26 17.92 -5.97
N TRP A 39 -3.08 17.95 -4.92
CA TRP A 39 -3.78 16.76 -4.43
C TRP A 39 -4.62 16.09 -5.53
N LEU A 40 -5.48 16.85 -6.18
CA LEU A 40 -6.36 16.34 -7.25
C LEU A 40 -5.57 15.86 -8.45
N THR A 41 -4.58 16.63 -8.89
CA THR A 41 -3.74 16.30 -10.06
C THR A 41 -2.99 14.98 -9.84
N ILE A 42 -2.37 14.78 -8.66
CA ILE A 42 -1.69 13.53 -8.35
C ILE A 42 -2.68 12.35 -8.39
N GLY A 43 -3.85 12.48 -7.78
CA GLY A 43 -4.88 11.43 -7.79
C GLY A 43 -5.31 11.07 -9.22
N ILE A 44 -5.59 12.08 -10.05
CA ILE A 44 -5.98 11.90 -11.45
C ILE A 44 -4.87 11.25 -12.26
N LEU A 45 -3.63 11.73 -12.15
CA LEU A 45 -2.49 11.20 -12.91
C LEU A 45 -2.21 9.73 -12.58
N VAL A 46 -2.25 9.36 -11.29
CA VAL A 46 -2.05 7.96 -10.88
C VAL A 46 -3.17 7.06 -11.38
N TYR A 47 -4.42 7.54 -11.34
CA TYR A 47 -5.54 6.80 -11.86
C TYR A 47 -5.46 6.63 -13.39
N LEU A 48 -5.15 7.68 -14.13
CA LEU A 48 -4.97 7.62 -15.59
C LEU A 48 -3.79 6.72 -15.98
N ASN A 49 -2.70 6.73 -15.21
CA ASN A 49 -1.57 5.82 -15.42
C ASN A 49 -1.99 4.36 -15.25
N LEU A 50 -2.77 4.04 -14.21
CA LEU A 50 -3.30 2.68 -14.03
C LEU A 50 -4.19 2.27 -15.21
N LEU A 51 -5.11 3.12 -15.64
CA LEU A 51 -5.94 2.84 -16.82
C LEU A 51 -5.11 2.62 -18.07
N TYR A 52 -4.13 3.50 -18.33
CA TYR A 52 -3.23 3.38 -19.46
C TYR A 52 -2.55 2.01 -19.46
N VAL A 53 -1.99 1.57 -18.34
CA VAL A 53 -1.31 0.28 -18.23
C VAL A 53 -2.29 -0.89 -18.41
N ILE A 54 -3.49 -0.83 -17.84
CA ILE A 54 -4.52 -1.86 -18.03
C ILE A 54 -4.88 -2.03 -19.52
N PHE A 55 -5.01 -0.93 -20.27
CA PHE A 55 -5.41 -0.99 -21.68
C PHE A 55 -4.26 -1.28 -22.64
N THR A 56 -3.02 -1.03 -22.26
CA THR A 56 -1.84 -1.25 -23.12
C THR A 56 -1.12 -2.56 -22.84
N THR A 57 -1.35 -3.18 -21.67
CA THR A 57 -0.72 -4.46 -21.33
C THR A 57 -1.49 -5.62 -21.96
N PRO A 58 -0.86 -6.44 -22.80
CA PRO A 58 -1.52 -7.62 -23.39
C PRO A 58 -1.98 -8.59 -22.30
N SER A 59 -3.16 -9.21 -22.48
CA SER A 59 -3.73 -10.15 -21.50
C SER A 59 -2.86 -11.39 -21.24
N ASN A 60 -1.93 -11.70 -22.13
CA ASN A 60 -1.05 -12.87 -22.05
C ASN A 60 0.33 -12.56 -21.41
N SER A 61 0.61 -11.30 -21.08
CA SER A 61 1.96 -10.88 -20.63
C SER A 61 2.20 -11.09 -19.14
N GLY A 62 1.25 -11.65 -18.39
CA GLY A 62 1.38 -11.79 -16.94
C GLY A 62 1.47 -10.45 -16.20
N GLN A 63 2.06 -10.45 -15.01
CA GLN A 63 2.26 -9.21 -14.22
C GLN A 63 3.55 -8.50 -14.66
N THR A 64 3.45 -7.60 -15.62
CA THR A 64 4.60 -6.79 -16.04
C THR A 64 5.07 -5.84 -14.92
N SER A 65 6.34 -5.44 -14.93
CA SER A 65 6.90 -4.45 -13.99
C SER A 65 6.12 -3.13 -14.03
N GLN A 66 5.63 -2.72 -15.20
CA GLN A 66 4.79 -1.53 -15.36
C GLN A 66 3.45 -1.68 -14.66
N PHE A 67 2.80 -2.84 -14.78
CA PHE A 67 1.54 -3.14 -14.11
C PHE A 67 1.71 -3.15 -12.58
N GLN A 68 2.77 -3.80 -12.08
CA GLN A 68 3.09 -3.83 -10.65
C GLN A 68 3.33 -2.41 -10.09
N MET A 69 4.07 -1.57 -10.83
CA MET A 69 4.36 -0.19 -10.43
C MET A 69 3.09 0.67 -10.42
N ALA A 70 2.26 0.59 -11.48
CA ALA A 70 1.01 1.34 -11.56
C ALA A 70 0.03 0.95 -10.45
N THR A 71 -0.11 -0.35 -10.20
CA THR A 71 -0.95 -0.88 -9.11
C THR A 71 -0.42 -0.47 -7.74
N GLY A 72 0.90 -0.57 -7.54
CA GLY A 72 1.56 -0.13 -6.29
C GLY A 72 1.33 1.35 -6.00
N MET A 73 1.50 2.22 -7.00
CA MET A 73 1.20 3.65 -6.88
C MET A 73 -0.27 3.91 -6.56
N MET A 74 -1.18 3.17 -7.21
CA MET A 74 -2.61 3.30 -6.95
C MET A 74 -2.96 2.90 -5.51
N ILE A 75 -2.45 1.78 -5.01
CA ILE A 75 -2.64 1.32 -3.63
C ILE A 75 -2.08 2.35 -2.64
N THR A 76 -0.89 2.89 -2.91
CA THR A 76 -0.23 3.91 -2.08
C THR A 76 -1.10 5.16 -1.87
N ILE A 77 -1.90 5.53 -2.87
CA ILE A 77 -2.80 6.69 -2.78
C ILE A 77 -4.17 6.28 -2.25
N LEU A 78 -4.69 5.11 -2.62
CA LEU A 78 -6.03 4.68 -2.30
C LEU A 78 -6.20 4.32 -0.81
N ILE A 79 -5.27 3.55 -0.25
CA ILE A 79 -5.35 3.10 1.15
C ILE A 79 -5.40 4.28 2.13
N PRO A 80 -4.53 5.32 2.04
CA PRO A 80 -4.66 6.51 2.88
C PRO A 80 -6.02 7.21 2.77
N LYS A 81 -6.61 7.26 1.56
CA LYS A 81 -7.93 7.86 1.36
C LYS A 81 -9.06 7.08 2.04
N ILE A 82 -8.93 5.74 2.12
CA ILE A 82 -9.85 4.91 2.89
C ILE A 82 -9.77 5.27 4.38
N PHE A 83 -8.57 5.47 4.94
CA PHE A 83 -8.42 5.93 6.32
C PHE A 83 -9.09 7.29 6.55
N ILE A 84 -8.88 8.25 5.64
CA ILE A 84 -9.55 9.55 5.70
C ILE A 84 -11.07 9.38 5.67
N LEU A 85 -11.58 8.55 4.75
CA LEU A 85 -13.01 8.26 4.62
C LEU A 85 -13.58 7.72 5.92
N VAL A 86 -12.95 6.69 6.50
CA VAL A 86 -13.43 6.04 7.73
C VAL A 86 -13.53 7.04 8.89
N VAL A 87 -12.50 7.86 9.09
CA VAL A 87 -12.48 8.88 10.15
C VAL A 87 -13.56 9.94 9.92
N LEU A 88 -13.68 10.47 8.70
CA LEU A 88 -14.65 11.53 8.39
C LEU A 88 -16.08 11.00 8.36
N LEU A 89 -16.31 9.79 7.85
CA LEU A 89 -17.62 9.16 7.84
C LEU A 89 -18.09 8.85 9.27
N GLY A 90 -17.19 8.36 10.12
CA GLY A 90 -17.46 8.17 11.54
C GLY A 90 -17.89 9.47 12.23
N GLU A 91 -17.19 10.57 11.93
CA GLU A 91 -17.59 11.91 12.43
C GLU A 91 -18.96 12.35 11.90
N ASP A 92 -19.23 12.14 10.63
CA ASP A 92 -20.51 12.48 10.02
C ASP A 92 -21.66 11.67 10.61
N ILE A 93 -21.47 10.37 10.87
CA ILE A 93 -22.46 9.51 11.52
C ILE A 93 -22.76 10.01 12.95
N ILE A 94 -21.71 10.28 13.73
CA ILE A 94 -21.85 10.80 15.09
C ILE A 94 -22.61 12.13 15.07
N ARG A 95 -22.29 13.01 14.14
CA ARG A 95 -22.95 14.32 13.97
C ARG A 95 -24.43 14.18 13.61
N ILE A 96 -24.76 13.24 12.74
CA ILE A 96 -26.15 12.95 12.37
C ILE A 96 -26.92 12.43 13.60
N PHE A 97 -26.32 11.51 14.34
CA PHE A 97 -26.91 10.96 15.56
C PHE A 97 -27.21 12.04 16.60
N TYR A 98 -26.24 12.91 16.89
CA TYR A 98 -26.44 14.06 17.77
C TYR A 98 -27.52 15.01 17.28
N LYS A 99 -27.60 15.25 15.98
CA LYS A 99 -28.62 16.10 15.39
C LYS A 99 -30.03 15.51 15.55
N ILE A 100 -30.18 14.20 15.37
CA ILE A 100 -31.44 13.50 15.54
C ILE A 100 -31.88 13.52 17.01
N THR A 101 -30.99 13.19 17.96
CA THR A 101 -31.31 13.20 19.39
C THR A 101 -31.67 14.58 19.90
N SER A 102 -30.96 15.62 19.44
CA SER A 102 -31.25 17.00 19.75
C SER A 102 -32.60 17.47 19.21
N TRP A 103 -32.97 17.04 18.03
CA TRP A 103 -34.28 17.34 17.45
C TRP A 103 -35.41 16.67 18.24
N LEU A 104 -35.26 15.40 18.64
CA LEU A 104 -36.22 14.68 19.45
C LEU A 104 -36.36 15.27 20.85
N ALA A 105 -35.26 15.75 21.44
CA ALA A 105 -35.25 16.34 22.77
C ALA A 105 -35.71 17.82 22.80
N HIS A 106 -36.08 18.41 21.68
CA HIS A 106 -36.41 19.84 21.52
C HIS A 106 -35.31 20.78 22.05
N ASN A 107 -34.07 20.31 22.12
CA ASN A 107 -32.93 21.03 22.68
C ASN A 107 -31.84 21.24 21.62
N PRO A 108 -31.77 22.39 20.95
CA PRO A 108 -30.85 22.60 19.83
C PRO A 108 -29.40 22.53 20.28
N THR A 109 -28.64 21.57 19.75
CA THR A 109 -27.21 21.46 19.99
C THR A 109 -26.46 22.54 19.21
N GLN A 110 -25.61 23.29 19.91
CA GLN A 110 -24.73 24.27 19.27
C GLN A 110 -23.59 23.54 18.52
N PRO A 111 -23.31 23.89 17.27
CA PRO A 111 -22.17 23.33 16.55
C PRO A 111 -20.87 23.77 17.22
N ILE A 112 -19.95 22.83 17.47
CA ILE A 112 -18.64 23.15 18.04
C ILE A 112 -17.74 23.71 16.91
N PRO A 113 -17.37 25.00 16.98
CA PRO A 113 -16.51 25.60 15.97
C PRO A 113 -15.16 24.89 15.87
N GLY A 114 -14.69 24.61 14.66
CA GLY A 114 -13.37 23.99 14.46
C GLY A 114 -13.30 22.46 14.57
N ARG A 115 -14.33 21.79 15.11
CA ARG A 115 -14.36 20.31 15.25
C ARG A 115 -14.06 19.62 13.94
N ARG A 116 -14.71 19.97 12.84
CA ARG A 116 -14.50 19.37 11.51
C ARG A 116 -13.05 19.53 11.04
N ARG A 117 -12.46 20.70 11.28
CA ARG A 117 -11.07 20.96 10.92
C ARG A 117 -10.11 20.10 11.74
N PHE A 118 -10.33 19.98 13.03
CA PHE A 118 -9.51 19.14 13.92
C PHE A 118 -9.57 17.67 13.52
N ILE A 119 -10.76 17.13 13.28
CA ILE A 119 -10.92 15.73 12.85
C ILE A 119 -10.30 15.51 11.46
N SER A 120 -10.43 16.47 10.54
CA SER A 120 -9.77 16.39 9.23
C SER A 120 -8.24 16.39 9.35
N GLN A 121 -7.67 17.14 10.30
CA GLN A 121 -6.23 17.11 10.58
C GLN A 121 -5.79 15.73 11.09
N ILE A 122 -6.51 15.17 12.06
CA ILE A 122 -6.25 13.82 12.56
C ILE A 122 -6.34 12.79 11.43
N ALA A 123 -7.38 12.85 10.60
CA ALA A 123 -7.55 11.94 9.48
C ALA A 123 -6.37 11.98 8.52
N LEU A 124 -5.86 13.17 8.18
CA LEU A 124 -4.71 13.35 7.29
C LEU A 124 -3.41 12.84 7.94
N VAL A 125 -3.20 13.07 9.24
CA VAL A 125 -2.03 12.55 9.96
C VAL A 125 -2.05 11.02 10.02
N LEU A 126 -3.19 10.41 10.36
CA LEU A 126 -3.34 8.95 10.37
C LEU A 126 -3.14 8.35 8.99
N ALA A 127 -3.62 9.01 7.94
CA ALA A 127 -3.44 8.58 6.55
C ALA A 127 -1.98 8.69 6.07
N ALA A 128 -1.18 9.56 6.66
CA ALA A 128 0.24 9.69 6.32
C ALA A 128 1.05 8.44 6.70
N ILE A 129 0.62 7.68 7.73
CA ILE A 129 1.31 6.45 8.17
C ILE A 129 1.30 5.40 7.06
N PRO A 130 0.15 4.90 6.56
CA PRO A 130 0.15 3.93 5.48
C PRO A 130 0.74 4.51 4.19
N PHE A 131 0.53 5.80 3.89
CA PHE A 131 1.13 6.44 2.72
C PHE A 131 2.65 6.33 2.71
N THR A 132 3.31 6.72 3.80
CA THR A 132 4.78 6.66 3.90
C THR A 132 5.29 5.22 3.93
N SER A 133 4.55 4.29 4.55
CA SER A 133 4.90 2.87 4.58
C SER A 133 4.87 2.24 3.19
N PHE A 134 3.81 2.49 2.41
CA PHE A 134 3.72 1.98 1.03
C PHE A 134 4.76 2.63 0.12
N LEU A 135 4.97 3.94 0.25
CA LEU A 135 5.99 4.65 -0.52
C LEU A 135 7.40 4.08 -0.25
N TYR A 136 7.73 3.84 1.02
CA TYR A 136 8.98 3.19 1.41
C TYR A 136 9.07 1.77 0.82
N GLY A 137 7.99 0.98 0.88
CA GLY A 137 7.93 -0.37 0.32
C GLY A 137 8.22 -0.39 -1.18
N ILE A 138 7.65 0.54 -1.95
CA ILE A 138 7.87 0.65 -3.40
C ILE A 138 9.32 1.04 -3.71
N ILE A 139 9.91 1.98 -2.97
CA ILE A 139 11.23 2.54 -3.29
C ILE A 139 12.35 1.63 -2.81
N GLN A 140 12.24 1.09 -1.60
CA GLN A 140 13.33 0.36 -0.94
C GLN A 140 12.96 -1.04 -0.45
N GLY A 141 11.69 -1.30 -0.11
CA GLY A 141 11.27 -2.50 0.60
C GLY A 141 11.72 -3.80 -0.07
N ARG A 142 11.59 -3.91 -1.39
CA ARG A 142 11.94 -5.11 -2.16
C ARG A 142 13.45 -5.45 -2.19
N TYR A 143 14.32 -4.54 -1.76
CA TYR A 143 15.77 -4.73 -1.73
C TYR A 143 16.35 -4.63 -0.31
N ASN A 144 15.48 -4.61 0.70
CA ASN A 144 15.90 -4.55 2.10
C ASN A 144 16.19 -5.96 2.62
N TYR A 145 17.22 -6.58 2.05
CA TYR A 145 17.65 -7.93 2.46
C TYR A 145 18.15 -7.92 3.89
N LYS A 146 17.82 -8.99 4.63
CA LYS A 146 18.27 -9.18 6.02
C LYS A 146 18.69 -10.63 6.22
N VAL A 147 19.80 -10.83 6.89
CA VAL A 147 20.21 -12.14 7.37
C VAL A 147 19.63 -12.33 8.77
N LEU A 148 18.80 -13.34 8.93
CA LEU A 148 18.28 -13.77 10.22
C LEU A 148 19.04 -15.04 10.63
N LYS A 149 19.62 -15.06 11.84
CA LYS A 149 20.39 -16.20 12.33
C LYS A 149 19.63 -16.87 13.47
N TYR A 150 19.43 -18.16 13.33
CA TYR A 150 18.79 -19.00 14.33
C TYR A 150 19.74 -20.14 14.68
N GLN A 151 19.90 -20.44 15.96
CA GLN A 151 20.60 -21.60 16.44
C GLN A 151 19.57 -22.64 16.86
N LEU A 152 19.67 -23.84 16.28
CA LEU A 152 18.79 -24.95 16.57
C LEU A 152 19.63 -26.04 17.27
N SER A 153 19.10 -26.66 18.33
CA SER A 153 19.71 -27.74 19.04
C SER A 153 18.79 -28.95 19.05
N PHE A 154 19.33 -30.09 18.66
CA PHE A 154 18.60 -31.36 18.65
C PHE A 154 19.38 -32.39 19.48
N LYS A 155 18.67 -33.09 20.39
CA LYS A 155 19.32 -34.09 21.29
C LYS A 155 19.91 -35.28 20.56
N ASP A 156 19.30 -35.64 19.42
CA ASP A 156 19.66 -36.83 18.64
C ASP A 156 20.44 -36.46 17.37
N LEU A 157 21.05 -35.26 17.32
CA LEU A 157 21.86 -34.84 16.19
C LEU A 157 23.19 -35.64 16.20
N PRO A 158 23.54 -36.31 15.09
CA PRO A 158 24.86 -36.95 14.98
C PRO A 158 26.00 -35.93 15.11
N ASP A 159 27.07 -36.27 15.81
CA ASP A 159 28.21 -35.37 16.06
C ASP A 159 28.82 -34.75 14.79
N ALA A 160 28.72 -35.47 13.66
CA ALA A 160 29.17 -34.96 12.35
C ALA A 160 28.44 -33.72 11.87
N PHE A 161 27.27 -33.42 12.44
CA PHE A 161 26.46 -32.23 12.10
C PHE A 161 26.52 -31.14 13.18
N ASP A 162 27.31 -31.30 14.23
CA ASP A 162 27.51 -30.25 15.20
C ASP A 162 28.24 -29.08 14.55
N GLY A 163 27.61 -27.88 14.63
CA GLY A 163 28.08 -26.67 13.96
C GLY A 163 27.74 -26.58 12.48
N PHE A 164 27.01 -27.56 11.91
CA PHE A 164 26.57 -27.50 10.50
C PHE A 164 25.64 -26.29 10.23
N THR A 165 25.94 -25.55 9.18
CA THR A 165 25.25 -24.30 8.84
C THR A 165 24.45 -24.45 7.57
N ILE A 166 23.20 -23.96 7.62
CA ILE A 166 22.28 -23.96 6.48
C ILE A 166 21.84 -22.53 6.18
N THR A 167 22.05 -22.10 4.95
CA THR A 167 21.40 -20.88 4.46
C THR A 167 20.13 -21.24 3.70
N GLN A 168 18.99 -20.73 4.15
CA GLN A 168 17.71 -20.89 3.45
C GLN A 168 17.34 -19.60 2.73
N ILE A 169 16.93 -19.72 1.47
CA ILE A 169 16.31 -18.67 0.66
C ILE A 169 14.98 -19.15 0.11
N SER A 170 14.01 -18.23 0.04
CA SER A 170 12.67 -18.50 -0.46
C SER A 170 12.09 -17.24 -1.09
N ASP A 171 11.02 -17.37 -1.86
CA ASP A 171 10.18 -16.25 -2.34
C ASP A 171 10.99 -15.15 -3.03
N ILE A 172 11.85 -15.52 -3.96
CA ILE A 172 12.77 -14.61 -4.65
C ILE A 172 11.99 -13.63 -5.54
N HIS A 173 10.88 -14.09 -6.17
CA HIS A 173 10.04 -13.27 -7.05
C HIS A 173 10.86 -12.47 -8.08
N SER A 174 11.76 -13.13 -8.78
CA SER A 174 12.79 -12.52 -9.65
C SER A 174 12.23 -11.59 -10.73
N GLY A 175 10.99 -11.81 -11.18
CA GLY A 175 10.29 -10.93 -12.14
C GLY A 175 10.03 -9.51 -11.63
N SER A 176 10.16 -9.26 -10.32
CA SER A 176 10.03 -7.92 -9.73
C SER A 176 11.35 -7.15 -9.65
N PHE A 177 12.47 -7.79 -9.95
CA PHE A 177 13.80 -7.18 -9.86
C PHE A 177 14.12 -6.33 -11.09
N THR A 178 14.57 -5.10 -10.85
CA THR A 178 14.95 -4.14 -11.90
C THR A 178 16.37 -3.56 -11.72
N ASN A 179 17.04 -3.83 -10.59
CA ASN A 179 18.35 -3.26 -10.27
C ASN A 179 19.39 -4.35 -10.02
N LYS A 180 20.25 -4.57 -11.01
CA LYS A 180 21.31 -5.60 -10.97
C LYS A 180 22.24 -5.46 -9.76
N ASN A 181 22.65 -4.24 -9.42
CA ASN A 181 23.60 -4.02 -8.32
C ASN A 181 22.99 -4.38 -6.96
N LYS A 182 21.70 -4.10 -6.78
CA LYS A 182 20.99 -4.47 -5.55
C LYS A 182 20.76 -5.98 -5.45
N ILE A 183 20.55 -6.65 -6.58
CA ILE A 183 20.47 -8.12 -6.63
C ILE A 183 21.82 -8.71 -6.27
N GLN A 184 22.91 -8.20 -6.88
CA GLN A 184 24.27 -8.64 -6.59
C GLN A 184 24.59 -8.52 -5.11
N TYR A 185 24.22 -7.42 -4.47
CA TYR A 185 24.36 -7.25 -3.04
C TYR A 185 23.64 -8.35 -2.23
N GLY A 186 22.45 -8.77 -2.65
CA GLY A 186 21.74 -9.89 -2.02
C GLY A 186 22.47 -11.21 -2.19
N VAL A 187 23.00 -11.48 -3.40
CA VAL A 187 23.81 -12.67 -3.67
C VAL A 187 25.10 -12.68 -2.84
N ASP A 188 25.77 -11.54 -2.74
CA ASP A 188 26.99 -11.42 -1.92
C ASP A 188 26.68 -11.66 -0.44
N MET A 189 25.53 -11.20 0.06
CA MET A 189 25.09 -11.49 1.43
C MET A 189 24.90 -12.99 1.66
N ILE A 190 24.34 -13.73 0.70
CA ILE A 190 24.18 -15.19 0.77
C ILE A 190 25.54 -15.85 0.80
N ASN A 191 26.42 -15.52 -0.13
CA ASN A 191 27.77 -16.10 -0.24
C ASN A 191 28.61 -15.84 1.01
N ASN A 192 28.48 -14.66 1.61
CA ASN A 192 29.20 -14.29 2.83
C ASN A 192 28.79 -15.10 4.08
N GLN A 193 27.69 -15.89 4.02
CA GLN A 193 27.35 -16.78 5.13
C GLN A 193 28.28 -17.98 5.21
N ASN A 194 28.96 -18.35 4.11
CA ASN A 194 29.85 -19.52 4.02
C ASN A 194 29.23 -20.80 4.62
N SER A 195 27.93 -20.99 4.33
CA SER A 195 27.18 -22.14 4.89
C SER A 195 27.51 -23.43 4.16
N ASP A 196 27.41 -24.54 4.90
CA ASP A 196 27.68 -25.88 4.38
C ASP A 196 26.62 -26.32 3.36
N LEU A 197 25.40 -25.81 3.49
CA LEU A 197 24.28 -26.11 2.60
C LEU A 197 23.46 -24.86 2.28
N LEU A 198 23.12 -24.71 1.01
CA LEU A 198 22.15 -23.70 0.54
C LEU A 198 20.85 -24.41 0.16
N LEU A 199 19.74 -24.05 0.83
CA LEU A 199 18.41 -24.54 0.53
C LEU A 199 17.57 -23.47 -0.15
N PHE A 200 16.99 -23.84 -1.28
CA PHE A 200 15.96 -23.03 -1.94
C PHE A 200 14.60 -23.71 -1.76
N THR A 201 13.66 -23.01 -1.09
CA THR A 201 12.37 -23.58 -0.70
C THR A 201 11.20 -23.14 -1.55
N GLY A 202 11.48 -22.51 -2.70
CA GLY A 202 10.46 -22.26 -3.73
C GLY A 202 10.20 -20.78 -4.03
N ASP A 203 9.28 -20.55 -4.97
CA ASP A 203 8.82 -19.27 -5.49
C ASP A 203 9.92 -18.37 -6.06
N ILE A 204 10.56 -18.87 -7.14
CA ILE A 204 11.63 -18.14 -7.83
C ILE A 204 11.11 -17.01 -8.72
N VAL A 205 9.92 -17.17 -9.30
CA VAL A 205 9.34 -16.24 -10.28
C VAL A 205 7.87 -15.96 -9.97
N ASN A 206 7.45 -14.73 -10.14
CA ASN A 206 6.06 -14.32 -9.96
C ASN A 206 5.25 -14.23 -11.28
N ASN A 207 5.84 -14.59 -12.42
CA ASN A 207 5.18 -14.62 -13.72
C ASN A 207 5.29 -16.02 -14.34
N MET A 208 4.30 -16.38 -15.19
CA MET A 208 4.44 -17.55 -16.04
C MET A 208 5.68 -17.35 -16.94
N ALA A 209 6.52 -18.34 -16.98
CA ALA A 209 7.66 -18.39 -17.89
C ALA A 209 7.17 -18.51 -19.34
#